data_cb4e4ca759dd5c3b818ccea52453f737
#
_entry.id   cb4e4ca759dd5c3b818ccea52453f737
#
_cell.length_a   1.000
_cell.length_b   1.000
_cell.length_c   1.000
_cell.angle_alpha   90.00
_cell.angle_beta   90.00
_cell.angle_gamma   90.00
#
_symmetry.space_group_name_H-M   'P 1'
#
loop_
_entity.id
_entity.type
_entity.pdbx_description
1 polymer ?
#
loop_
_entity_poly.entity_id
_entity_poly.type
_entity_poly.pdbx_seq_one_letter_code
_entity_poly.pdbx_strand_id
1 'polypeptide(L)'
;MINRAHDYQTYLNGVEKLRRHQIRVCTHLINGLPGETQEMMEENVRRTVVDSDIQGIKIHLLHLMRNTRMLRDYHEGKLQLLSQAKYTEIVCNQLEMIPAEIIIHRLTGDAPRETLVGPMWSLKKWEVLNGIDQELLQRDSYQGKYNARMAGGIGC
;
A
#
# COMPACT_ATOMS: atom_id res chain seq x y z
N MET A 1 0.69 -17.42 -1.65
CA MET A 1 0.75 -16.67 -2.93
C MET A 1 -0.66 -16.32 -3.34
N ILE A 2 -0.92 -15.04 -3.66
CA ILE A 2 -2.23 -14.60 -4.16
C ILE A 2 -2.34 -14.98 -5.63
N ASN A 3 -3.51 -15.48 -6.05
CA ASN A 3 -3.80 -15.76 -7.45
C ASN A 3 -4.19 -14.46 -8.18
N ARG A 4 -3.20 -13.68 -8.58
CA ARG A 4 -3.40 -12.36 -9.21
C ARG A 4 -3.64 -12.43 -10.72
N ALA A 5 -3.38 -13.57 -11.34
CA ALA A 5 -3.54 -13.85 -12.77
C ALA A 5 -2.71 -12.96 -13.74
N HIS A 6 -1.85 -12.08 -13.24
CA HIS A 6 -0.90 -11.29 -14.04
C HIS A 6 0.35 -10.95 -13.22
N ASP A 7 1.46 -10.72 -13.93
CA ASP A 7 2.73 -10.32 -13.36
C ASP A 7 2.95 -8.80 -13.35
N TYR A 8 4.09 -8.38 -12.82
CA TYR A 8 4.43 -6.97 -12.73
C TYR A 8 4.66 -6.33 -14.11
N GLN A 9 5.22 -7.07 -15.08
CA GLN A 9 5.41 -6.54 -16.42
C GLN A 9 4.09 -6.27 -17.13
N THR A 10 3.09 -7.13 -16.95
CA THR A 10 1.72 -6.91 -17.46
C THR A 10 1.11 -5.63 -16.87
N TYR A 11 1.36 -5.35 -15.58
CA TYR A 11 0.94 -4.10 -14.95
C TYR A 11 1.62 -2.88 -15.63
N LEU A 12 2.95 -2.90 -15.79
CA LEU A 12 3.69 -1.80 -16.43
C LEU A 12 3.20 -1.53 -17.86
N ASN A 13 3.03 -2.58 -18.65
CA ASN A 13 2.51 -2.48 -20.02
C ASN A 13 1.09 -1.88 -20.04
N GLY A 14 0.26 -2.23 -19.05
CA GLY A 14 -1.08 -1.67 -18.88
C GLY A 14 -1.06 -0.18 -18.58
N VAL A 15 -0.20 0.25 -17.65
CA VAL A 15 -0.02 1.67 -17.31
C VAL A 15 0.45 2.45 -18.55
N GLU A 16 1.50 1.98 -19.22
CA GLU A 16 2.03 2.63 -20.42
C GLU A 16 0.95 2.79 -21.51
N LYS A 17 0.17 1.74 -21.77
CA LYS A 17 -0.91 1.78 -22.76
C LYS A 17 -1.96 2.85 -22.41
N LEU A 18 -2.39 2.92 -21.14
CA LEU A 18 -3.36 3.91 -20.68
C LEU A 18 -2.79 5.33 -20.81
N ARG A 19 -1.52 5.51 -20.44
CA ARG A 19 -0.84 6.81 -20.50
C ARG A 19 -0.67 7.33 -21.94
N ARG A 20 -0.39 6.46 -22.90
CA ARG A 20 -0.37 6.82 -24.33
C ARG A 20 -1.70 7.40 -24.82
N HIS A 21 -2.81 7.03 -24.21
CA HIS A 21 -4.15 7.57 -24.46
C HIS A 21 -4.53 8.71 -23.52
N GLN A 22 -3.56 9.29 -22.76
CA GLN A 22 -3.78 10.39 -21.80
C GLN A 22 -4.75 10.04 -20.67
N ILE A 23 -4.96 8.75 -20.40
CA ILE A 23 -5.79 8.28 -19.29
C ILE A 23 -4.97 8.31 -18.01
N ARG A 24 -5.51 8.95 -16.97
CA ARG A 24 -4.89 8.98 -15.64
C ARG A 24 -5.00 7.60 -14.98
N VAL A 25 -3.90 7.19 -14.34
CA VAL A 25 -3.82 5.88 -13.67
C VAL A 25 -3.70 6.07 -12.17
N CYS A 26 -4.54 5.35 -11.43
CA CYS A 26 -4.46 5.23 -9.98
C CYS A 26 -4.16 3.77 -9.62
N THR A 27 -2.99 3.52 -9.05
CA THR A 27 -2.57 2.17 -8.64
C THR A 27 -3.08 1.85 -7.24
N HIS A 28 -3.52 0.61 -7.05
CA HIS A 28 -3.91 0.08 -5.74
C HIS A 28 -2.85 -0.87 -5.22
N LEU A 29 -2.34 -0.61 -4.03
CA LEU A 29 -1.43 -1.48 -3.28
C LEU A 29 -2.13 -2.02 -2.04
N ILE A 30 -1.77 -3.24 -1.65
CA ILE A 30 -2.28 -3.88 -0.44
C ILE A 30 -1.09 -4.29 0.40
N ASN A 31 -1.02 -3.79 1.63
CA ASN A 31 -0.01 -4.14 2.62
C ASN A 31 -0.46 -5.33 3.46
N GLY A 32 0.49 -6.17 3.86
CA GLY A 32 0.29 -7.28 4.78
C GLY A 32 -0.19 -8.57 4.12
N LEU A 33 0.18 -8.79 2.87
CA LEU A 33 -0.09 -10.05 2.17
C LEU A 33 0.69 -11.22 2.81
N PRO A 34 0.22 -12.48 2.66
CA PRO A 34 0.89 -13.64 3.23
C PRO A 34 2.38 -13.73 2.85
N GLY A 35 3.26 -13.75 3.85
CA GLY A 35 4.71 -13.81 3.66
C GLY A 35 5.38 -12.50 3.24
N GLU A 36 4.64 -11.39 3.22
CA GLU A 36 5.19 -10.08 2.89
C GLU A 36 5.89 -9.47 4.11
N THR A 37 7.14 -9.02 3.93
CA THR A 37 7.89 -8.27 4.94
C THR A 37 7.64 -6.75 4.78
N GLN A 38 8.06 -5.97 5.77
CA GLN A 38 7.99 -4.51 5.69
C GLN A 38 8.78 -3.98 4.48
N GLU A 39 9.99 -4.48 4.29
CA GLU A 39 10.86 -4.09 3.19
C GLU A 39 10.22 -4.38 1.82
N MET A 40 9.51 -5.51 1.71
CA MET A 40 8.77 -5.85 0.49
C MET A 40 7.61 -4.89 0.24
N MET A 41 6.87 -4.48 1.28
CA MET A 41 5.78 -3.50 1.17
C MET A 41 6.29 -2.12 0.76
N GLU A 42 7.41 -1.68 1.32
CA GLU A 42 8.07 -0.41 0.98
C GLU A 42 8.64 -0.46 -0.45
N GLU A 43 9.30 -1.55 -0.82
CA GLU A 43 9.83 -1.76 -2.17
C GLU A 43 8.72 -1.80 -3.23
N ASN A 44 7.54 -2.35 -2.92
CA ASN A 44 6.39 -2.32 -3.83
C ASN A 44 5.96 -0.89 -4.16
N VAL A 45 5.96 0.02 -3.18
CA VAL A 45 5.69 1.45 -3.42
C VAL A 45 6.81 2.07 -4.23
N ARG A 46 8.07 1.87 -3.81
CA ARG A 46 9.23 2.43 -4.52
C ARG A 46 9.22 2.06 -5.99
N ARG A 47 9.08 0.78 -6.32
CA ARG A 47 8.99 0.30 -7.71
C ARG A 47 7.81 0.90 -8.44
N THR A 48 6.64 0.96 -7.81
CA THR A 48 5.44 1.52 -8.42
C THR A 48 5.66 2.98 -8.84
N VAL A 49 6.27 3.81 -8.00
CA VAL A 49 6.44 5.24 -8.30
C VAL A 49 7.64 5.52 -9.21
N VAL A 50 8.65 4.64 -9.24
CA VAL A 50 9.83 4.78 -10.09
C VAL A 50 9.58 4.20 -11.49
N ASP A 51 9.02 3.00 -11.57
CA ASP A 51 8.92 2.24 -12.81
C ASP A 51 7.66 2.59 -13.63
N SER A 52 6.70 3.34 -13.06
CA SER A 52 5.44 3.63 -13.74
C SER A 52 5.03 5.10 -13.67
N ASP A 53 4.41 5.59 -14.75
CA ASP A 53 3.84 6.95 -14.84
C ASP A 53 2.40 6.97 -14.31
N ILE A 54 2.25 6.88 -12.98
CA ILE A 54 0.95 6.98 -12.31
C ILE A 54 0.70 8.39 -11.78
N GLN A 55 -0.56 8.77 -11.67
CA GLN A 55 -0.99 10.08 -11.14
C GLN A 55 -1.68 9.95 -9.80
N GLY A 56 -2.01 8.74 -9.39
CA GLY A 56 -2.65 8.48 -8.11
C GLY A 56 -2.29 7.13 -7.53
N ILE A 57 -2.42 7.02 -6.22
CA ILE A 57 -2.17 5.77 -5.49
C ILE A 57 -3.20 5.57 -4.38
N LYS A 58 -3.59 4.33 -4.16
CA LYS A 58 -4.37 3.89 -3.00
C LYS A 58 -3.57 2.84 -2.26
N ILE A 59 -3.38 3.05 -0.97
CA ILE A 59 -2.74 2.09 -0.07
C ILE A 59 -3.83 1.48 0.80
N HIS A 60 -3.96 0.18 0.71
CA HIS A 60 -4.88 -0.62 1.49
C HIS A 60 -4.12 -1.58 2.40
N LEU A 61 -4.81 -2.10 3.41
CA LEU A 61 -4.34 -3.24 4.19
C LEU A 61 -5.07 -4.51 3.75
N LEU A 62 -4.47 -5.65 4.03
CA LEU A 62 -5.15 -6.93 3.86
C LEU A 62 -6.31 -7.02 4.86
N HIS A 63 -7.52 -7.23 4.35
CA HIS A 63 -8.70 -7.60 5.14
C HIS A 63 -8.93 -9.11 5.06
N LEU A 64 -8.89 -9.76 6.20
CA LEU A 64 -9.24 -11.17 6.31
C LEU A 64 -10.75 -11.32 6.42
N MET A 65 -11.35 -11.95 5.43
CA MET A 65 -12.79 -12.10 5.33
C MET A 65 -13.23 -13.54 5.66
N ARG A 66 -14.45 -13.69 6.19
CA ARG A 66 -15.08 -15.01 6.37
C ARG A 66 -15.17 -15.75 5.03
N ASN A 67 -15.16 -17.07 5.10
CA ASN A 67 -15.31 -17.97 3.94
C ASN A 67 -14.21 -17.84 2.88
N THR A 68 -13.01 -17.38 3.25
CA THR A 68 -11.84 -17.33 2.38
C THR A 68 -10.82 -18.41 2.74
N ARG A 69 -10.01 -18.81 1.76
CA ARG A 69 -8.91 -19.75 2.01
C ARG A 69 -7.90 -19.18 3.02
N MET A 70 -7.67 -17.87 2.99
CA MET A 70 -6.75 -17.18 3.91
C MET A 70 -7.17 -17.31 5.37
N LEU A 71 -8.48 -17.47 5.66
CA LEU A 71 -8.96 -17.69 7.03
C LEU A 71 -8.40 -18.97 7.62
N ARG A 72 -8.28 -20.03 6.82
CA ARG A 72 -7.66 -21.28 7.25
C ARG A 72 -6.17 -21.06 7.56
N ASP A 73 -5.45 -20.39 6.65
CA ASP A 73 -4.03 -20.11 6.83
C ASP A 73 -3.78 -19.25 8.09
N TYR A 74 -4.70 -18.35 8.42
CA TYR A 74 -4.67 -17.56 9.65
C TYR A 74 -4.87 -18.43 10.91
N HIS A 75 -5.86 -19.33 10.92
CA HIS A 75 -6.09 -20.24 12.04
C HIS A 75 -4.95 -21.24 12.25
N GLU A 76 -4.26 -21.60 11.19
CA GLU A 76 -3.06 -22.46 11.23
C GLU A 76 -1.79 -21.69 11.60
N GLY A 77 -1.87 -20.38 11.87
CA GLY A 77 -0.73 -19.52 12.23
C GLY A 77 0.22 -19.19 11.09
N LYS A 78 -0.18 -19.48 9.84
CA LYS A 78 0.62 -19.21 8.62
C LYS A 78 0.48 -17.78 8.11
N LEU A 79 -0.53 -17.06 8.57
CA LEU A 79 -0.80 -15.66 8.23
C LEU A 79 -0.92 -14.85 9.52
N GLN A 80 -0.17 -13.76 9.60
CA GLN A 80 -0.29 -12.77 10.67
C GLN A 80 -0.82 -11.46 10.10
N LEU A 81 -1.80 -10.87 10.79
CA LEU A 81 -2.33 -9.57 10.42
C LEU A 81 -1.50 -8.46 11.06
N LEU A 82 -1.30 -7.36 10.33
CA LEU A 82 -0.60 -6.19 10.86
C LEU A 82 -1.36 -5.58 12.05
N SER A 83 -0.62 -5.16 13.07
CA SER A 83 -1.16 -4.27 14.10
C SER A 83 -1.37 -2.87 13.51
N GLN A 84 -2.23 -2.05 14.15
CA GLN A 84 -2.45 -0.68 13.72
C GLN A 84 -1.15 0.14 13.73
N ALA A 85 -0.35 0.01 14.81
CA ALA A 85 0.92 0.72 14.93
C ALA A 85 1.90 0.35 13.79
N LYS A 86 2.02 -0.96 13.48
CA LYS A 86 2.89 -1.42 12.40
C LYS A 86 2.41 -0.97 11.03
N TYR A 87 1.10 -0.97 10.80
CA TYR A 87 0.51 -0.44 9.57
C TYR A 87 0.79 1.05 9.42
N THR A 88 0.60 1.84 10.48
CA THR A 88 0.89 3.28 10.50
C THR A 88 2.34 3.57 10.16
N GLU A 89 3.29 2.86 10.80
CA GLU A 89 4.73 2.96 10.52
C GLU A 89 5.04 2.73 9.04
N ILE A 90 4.54 1.60 8.48
CA ILE A 90 4.77 1.23 7.07
C ILE A 90 4.18 2.29 6.13
N VAL A 91 2.96 2.75 6.38
CA VAL A 91 2.31 3.76 5.53
C VAL A 91 3.06 5.09 5.57
N CYS A 92 3.58 5.51 6.72
CA CYS A 92 4.41 6.71 6.81
C CYS A 92 5.70 6.56 5.98
N ASN A 93 6.41 5.43 6.10
CA ASN A 93 7.60 5.15 5.28
C ASN A 93 7.26 5.17 3.77
N GLN A 94 6.11 4.60 3.39
CA GLN A 94 5.64 4.62 2.01
C GLN A 94 5.31 6.03 1.53
N LEU A 95 4.63 6.85 2.35
CA LEU A 95 4.30 8.24 2.02
C LEU A 95 5.56 9.08 1.80
N GLU A 96 6.57 8.91 2.64
CA GLU A 96 7.85 9.61 2.52
C GLU A 96 8.53 9.36 1.16
N MET A 97 8.31 8.20 0.54
CA MET A 97 8.87 7.83 -0.77
C MET A 97 8.02 8.28 -1.96
N ILE A 98 6.70 8.49 -1.78
CA ILE A 98 5.79 8.83 -2.86
C ILE A 98 5.95 10.30 -3.24
N PRO A 99 6.32 10.62 -4.51
CA PRO A 99 6.42 12.00 -4.98
C PRO A 99 5.17 12.84 -4.66
N ALA A 100 5.38 14.12 -4.30
CA ALA A 100 4.29 15.02 -3.88
C ALA A 100 3.21 15.27 -4.98
N GLU A 101 3.57 15.09 -6.25
CA GLU A 101 2.66 15.22 -7.38
C GLU A 101 1.71 14.03 -7.57
N ILE A 102 1.98 12.88 -6.92
CA ILE A 102 1.09 11.72 -6.96
C ILE A 102 -0.01 11.87 -5.92
N ILE A 103 -1.26 11.86 -6.38
CA ILE A 103 -2.42 12.06 -5.50
C ILE A 103 -2.65 10.81 -4.63
N ILE A 104 -2.65 10.99 -3.33
CA ILE A 104 -3.05 9.94 -2.38
C ILE A 104 -4.57 9.89 -2.30
N HIS A 105 -5.17 8.87 -2.90
CA HIS A 105 -6.63 8.70 -2.89
C HIS A 105 -7.14 8.02 -1.62
N ARG A 106 -6.31 7.15 -1.01
CA ARG A 106 -6.72 6.37 0.16
C ARG A 106 -5.50 5.80 0.89
N LEU A 107 -5.59 5.78 2.23
CA LEU A 107 -4.57 5.20 3.13
C LEU A 107 -5.11 4.08 4.02
N THR A 108 -6.36 3.69 3.84
CA THR A 108 -6.99 2.58 4.56
C THR A 108 -7.94 1.82 3.62
N GLY A 109 -8.48 0.69 4.08
CA GLY A 109 -9.52 -0.04 3.36
C GLY A 109 -10.87 0.08 4.07
N ASP A 110 -11.94 -0.19 3.34
CA ASP A 110 -13.27 -0.38 3.90
C ASP A 110 -13.66 -1.86 3.73
N ALA A 111 -14.07 -2.52 4.80
CA ALA A 111 -14.55 -3.89 4.77
C ALA A 111 -15.93 -3.99 5.41
N PRO A 112 -16.83 -4.83 4.88
CA PRO A 112 -18.12 -5.09 5.50
C PRO A 112 -17.91 -5.70 6.89
N ARG A 113 -18.41 -5.01 7.93
CA ARG A 113 -18.21 -5.41 9.34
C ARG A 113 -18.68 -6.84 9.63
N GLU A 114 -19.73 -7.25 8.98
CA GLU A 114 -20.39 -8.55 9.20
C GLU A 114 -19.52 -9.74 8.75
N THR A 115 -18.68 -9.53 7.75
CA THR A 115 -17.83 -10.57 7.16
C THR A 115 -16.36 -10.41 7.47
N LEU A 116 -15.95 -9.29 8.07
CA LEU A 116 -14.57 -9.04 8.47
C LEU A 116 -14.20 -9.91 9.68
N VAL A 117 -13.10 -10.66 9.56
CA VAL A 117 -12.46 -11.38 10.67
C VAL A 117 -11.34 -10.55 11.28
N GLY A 118 -10.63 -9.78 10.47
CA GLY A 118 -9.58 -8.89 10.95
C GLY A 118 -8.83 -8.15 9.83
N PRO A 119 -8.00 -7.23 10.22
CA PRO A 119 -7.81 -6.67 11.56
C PRO A 119 -8.96 -5.72 11.96
N MET A 120 -9.49 -5.90 13.16
CA MET A 120 -10.69 -5.15 13.62
C MET A 120 -10.46 -3.65 13.80
N TRP A 121 -9.22 -3.22 14.03
CA TRP A 121 -8.88 -1.81 14.13
C TRP A 121 -9.13 -1.05 12.82
N SER A 122 -9.13 -1.74 11.67
CA SER A 122 -9.39 -1.12 10.36
C SER A 122 -10.79 -0.52 10.23
N LEU A 123 -11.76 -0.97 11.04
CA LEU A 123 -13.10 -0.39 11.12
C LEU A 123 -13.12 1.03 11.71
N LYS A 124 -12.05 1.42 12.40
CA LYS A 124 -11.89 2.73 13.04
C LYS A 124 -11.06 3.66 12.14
N LYS A 125 -11.56 3.89 10.94
CA LYS A 125 -10.86 4.62 9.87
C LYS A 125 -10.24 5.94 10.33
N TRP A 126 -10.96 6.73 11.11
CA TRP A 126 -10.46 8.01 11.60
C TRP A 126 -9.30 7.87 12.58
N GLU A 127 -9.30 6.82 13.44
CA GLU A 127 -8.17 6.56 14.33
C GLU A 127 -6.91 6.21 13.53
N VAL A 128 -7.06 5.47 12.42
CA VAL A 128 -5.93 5.11 11.55
C VAL A 128 -5.37 6.34 10.84
N LEU A 129 -6.24 7.17 10.26
CA LEU A 129 -5.80 8.38 9.55
C LEU A 129 -5.14 9.39 10.50
N ASN A 130 -5.76 9.63 11.66
CA ASN A 130 -5.15 10.48 12.68
C ASN A 130 -3.80 9.93 13.18
N GLY A 131 -3.69 8.60 13.31
CA GLY A 131 -2.42 7.96 13.69
C GLY A 131 -1.31 8.19 12.66
N ILE A 132 -1.63 8.13 11.37
CA ILE A 132 -0.69 8.42 10.28
C ILE A 132 -0.27 9.90 10.33
N ASP A 133 -1.22 10.81 10.48
CA ASP A 133 -0.93 12.25 10.57
C ASP A 133 -0.04 12.58 11.78
N GLN A 134 -0.35 12.00 12.95
CA GLN A 134 0.45 12.19 14.17
C GLN A 134 1.86 11.61 14.02
N GLU A 135 1.99 10.44 13.43
CA GLU A 135 3.29 9.81 13.21
C GLU A 135 4.16 10.67 12.27
N LEU A 136 3.59 11.17 11.16
CA LEU A 136 4.31 12.08 10.25
C LEU A 136 4.73 13.36 10.96
N LEU A 137 3.87 13.95 11.79
CA LEU A 137 4.20 15.13 12.59
C LEU A 137 5.34 14.86 13.59
N GLN A 138 5.31 13.73 14.29
CA GLN A 138 6.38 13.34 15.24
C GLN A 138 7.73 13.14 14.53
N ARG A 139 7.71 12.65 13.28
CA ARG A 139 8.89 12.46 12.45
C ARG A 139 9.37 13.75 11.77
N ASP A 140 8.66 14.85 11.95
CA ASP A 140 8.86 16.06 11.12
C ASP A 140 8.92 15.71 9.63
N SER A 141 7.93 14.94 9.16
CA SER A 141 7.92 14.32 7.84
C SER A 141 6.63 14.58 7.07
N TYR A 142 6.71 14.36 5.75
CA TYR A 142 5.61 14.62 4.81
C TYR A 142 5.75 13.74 3.57
N GLN A 143 4.70 13.69 2.77
CA GLN A 143 4.72 12.98 1.48
C GLN A 143 5.86 13.48 0.59
N GLY A 144 6.71 12.56 0.16
CA GLY A 144 7.81 12.84 -0.76
C GLY A 144 9.08 13.39 -0.13
N LYS A 145 9.18 13.42 1.21
CA LYS A 145 10.42 13.84 1.90
C LYS A 145 11.65 13.07 1.41
N TYR A 146 11.49 11.78 1.13
CA TYR A 146 12.52 10.89 0.58
C TYR A 146 12.12 10.39 -0.81
N ASN A 147 11.69 11.31 -1.68
CA ASN A 147 11.17 11.01 -3.01
C ASN A 147 12.02 9.96 -3.75
N ALA A 148 11.45 8.79 -3.98
CA ALA A 148 12.13 7.65 -4.57
C ALA A 148 12.63 7.91 -6.01
N ARG A 149 11.99 8.82 -6.76
CA ARG A 149 12.42 9.21 -8.11
C ARG A 149 13.71 10.05 -8.10
N MET A 150 13.96 10.80 -7.03
CA MET A 150 15.18 11.60 -6.90
C MET A 150 16.37 10.78 -6.39
N ALA A 151 16.13 9.73 -5.62
CA ALA A 151 17.20 8.85 -5.11
C ALA A 151 17.84 8.00 -6.21
N GLY A 152 17.21 7.82 -7.37
CA GLY A 152 17.75 7.10 -8.53
C GLY A 152 18.63 7.97 -9.46
N GLY A 153 18.82 9.25 -9.17
CA GLY A 153 19.54 10.23 -10.01
C GLY A 153 21.00 10.47 -9.68
N ILE A 154 21.62 9.68 -8.79
CA ILE A 154 23.05 9.79 -8.51
C ILE A 154 23.76 8.53 -9.00
N GLY A 155 23.93 8.45 -10.30
CA GLY A 155 24.67 7.41 -11.00
C GLY A 155 25.02 7.89 -12.40
N CYS A 156 25.95 8.82 -12.51
CA CYS A 156 26.79 9.02 -13.69
C CYS A 156 28.19 8.60 -13.37
#